data_a401e01339836ef88e77670fe3de3579
#
_entry.id   a401e01339836ef88e77670fe3de3579
#
_cell.length_a   1.000
_cell.length_b   1.000
_cell.length_c   1.000
_cell.angle_alpha   90.00
_cell.angle_beta   90.00
_cell.angle_gamma   90.00
#
_symmetry.space_group_name_H-M   'P 1'
#
loop_
_entity.id
_entity.type
_entity.pdbx_description
1 polymer ?
#
loop_
_entity_poly.entity_id
_entity_poly.type
_entity_poly.pdbx_seq_one_letter_code
_entity_poly.pdbx_strand_id
1 'polypeptide(L)'
;MKISKDKLLNKTTSHEPEFIEALELLVDDINANKEINNFGIIAFMHQLNNRMNVREKIYKFAENKNMPDPAAPIIVTGLPRSGTTFLFDILCNDADHRSPLYWEITRPLPWLEKGSWRESLRIFATDAELRFARLVVPMLDAMHKLRALSPEECEQFNTVTAKSVVYIYMSHLPNYKKFLMETDFTNVFEWHKKFFQILELSGRPLSLIHI
;
A
#
# COMPACT_ATOMS: atom_id res chain seq x y z
N MET A 1 -21.01 9.02 -11.58
CA MET A 1 -20.24 9.61 -10.48
C MET A 1 -18.80 9.72 -10.93
N LYS A 2 -18.00 10.70 -10.45
CA LYS A 2 -16.58 10.88 -10.84
C LYS A 2 -15.72 11.20 -9.62
N ILE A 3 -14.47 10.82 -9.68
CA ILE A 3 -13.45 11.15 -8.66
C ILE A 3 -12.87 12.53 -8.99
N SER A 4 -12.76 13.40 -7.98
CA SER A 4 -12.12 14.72 -8.11
C SER A 4 -10.64 14.64 -7.73
N LYS A 5 -9.76 15.01 -8.66
CA LYS A 5 -8.31 15.11 -8.43
C LYS A 5 -7.99 16.13 -7.34
N ASP A 6 -8.56 17.31 -7.41
CA ASP A 6 -8.31 18.39 -6.45
C ASP A 6 -8.65 17.97 -5.01
N LYS A 7 -9.77 17.23 -4.82
CA LYS A 7 -10.14 16.72 -3.50
C LYS A 7 -9.15 15.71 -2.94
N LEU A 8 -8.46 14.96 -3.80
CA LEU A 8 -7.42 14.02 -3.39
C LEU A 8 -6.11 14.76 -3.11
N LEU A 9 -5.68 15.66 -3.99
CA LEU A 9 -4.47 16.46 -3.82
C LEU A 9 -4.52 17.33 -2.56
N ASN A 10 -5.67 17.90 -2.24
CA ASN A 10 -5.86 18.69 -1.01
C ASN A 10 -5.73 17.87 0.29
N LYS A 11 -5.59 16.55 0.22
CA LYS A 11 -5.38 15.69 1.41
C LYS A 11 -3.91 15.48 1.75
N THR A 12 -3.00 15.87 0.90
CA THR A 12 -1.56 15.77 1.12
C THR A 12 -0.87 17.07 0.78
N THR A 13 0.19 17.38 1.50
CA THR A 13 1.08 18.50 1.22
C THR A 13 2.32 18.08 0.43
N SER A 14 2.49 16.77 0.22
CA SER A 14 3.57 16.17 -0.56
C SER A 14 3.15 16.11 -2.03
N HIS A 15 3.60 17.10 -2.82
CA HIS A 15 3.20 17.32 -4.21
C HIS A 15 4.39 17.17 -5.17
N GLU A 16 5.11 16.04 -5.08
CA GLU A 16 6.16 15.74 -6.06
C GLU A 16 5.53 15.59 -7.47
N PRO A 17 6.18 16.14 -8.52
CA PRO A 17 5.62 16.12 -9.88
C PRO A 17 5.23 14.72 -10.35
N GLU A 18 6.06 13.72 -10.08
CA GLU A 18 5.83 12.33 -10.49
C GLU A 18 4.61 11.71 -9.78
N PHE A 19 4.34 12.14 -8.56
CA PHE A 19 3.14 11.70 -7.83
C PHE A 19 1.89 12.34 -8.41
N ILE A 20 1.93 13.64 -8.70
CA ILE A 20 0.80 14.36 -9.30
C ILE A 20 0.44 13.74 -10.65
N GLU A 21 1.43 13.53 -11.52
CA GLU A 21 1.25 12.90 -12.83
C GLU A 21 0.60 11.52 -12.71
N ALA A 22 1.14 10.66 -11.84
CA ALA A 22 0.62 9.32 -11.63
C ALA A 22 -0.83 9.32 -11.11
N LEU A 23 -1.13 10.20 -10.14
CA LEU A 23 -2.47 10.33 -9.58
C LEU A 23 -3.47 10.85 -10.60
N GLU A 24 -3.09 11.85 -11.39
CA GLU A 24 -3.96 12.42 -12.42
C GLU A 24 -4.29 11.40 -13.49
N LEU A 25 -3.29 10.68 -14.02
CA LEU A 25 -3.49 9.61 -14.99
C LEU A 25 -4.38 8.49 -14.45
N LEU A 26 -4.13 8.05 -13.21
CA LEU A 26 -4.95 7.05 -12.55
C LEU A 26 -6.42 7.50 -12.45
N VAL A 27 -6.66 8.72 -11.98
CA VAL A 27 -8.01 9.23 -11.79
C VAL A 27 -8.71 9.47 -13.13
N ASP A 28 -8.00 9.93 -14.14
CA ASP A 28 -8.56 10.11 -15.49
C ASP A 28 -8.99 8.78 -16.10
N ASP A 29 -8.15 7.76 -15.98
CA ASP A 29 -8.43 6.43 -16.53
C ASP A 29 -9.63 5.78 -15.80
N ILE A 30 -9.70 5.90 -14.46
CA ILE A 30 -10.86 5.46 -13.67
C ILE A 30 -12.13 6.19 -14.12
N ASN A 31 -12.07 7.51 -14.26
CA ASN A 31 -13.22 8.35 -14.63
C ASN A 31 -13.69 8.15 -16.08
N ALA A 32 -12.80 7.72 -16.97
CA ALA A 32 -13.09 7.41 -18.35
C ALA A 32 -13.67 5.99 -18.56
N ASN A 33 -13.41 5.09 -17.61
CA ASN A 33 -13.81 3.69 -17.73
C ASN A 33 -15.31 3.53 -17.46
N LYS A 34 -16.07 3.18 -18.53
CA LYS A 34 -17.52 3.00 -18.46
C LYS A 34 -17.97 1.68 -17.83
N GLU A 35 -17.05 0.74 -17.64
CA GLU A 35 -17.33 -0.56 -17.02
C GLU A 35 -17.35 -0.45 -15.49
N ILE A 36 -16.75 0.60 -14.92
CA ILE A 36 -16.77 0.85 -13.48
C ILE A 36 -18.12 1.47 -13.11
N ASN A 37 -18.92 0.69 -12.39
CA ASN A 37 -20.19 1.19 -11.87
C ASN A 37 -19.99 2.15 -10.66
N ASN A 38 -21.07 2.78 -10.20
CA ASN A 38 -20.99 3.73 -9.08
C ASN A 38 -20.40 3.13 -7.80
N PHE A 39 -20.62 1.85 -7.55
CA PHE A 39 -20.05 1.15 -6.40
C PHE A 39 -18.53 1.01 -6.55
N GLY A 40 -18.03 0.64 -7.73
CA GLY A 40 -16.60 0.61 -8.03
C GLY A 40 -15.95 1.99 -7.88
N ILE A 41 -16.60 3.07 -8.33
CA ILE A 41 -16.13 4.44 -8.11
C ILE A 41 -16.02 4.76 -6.61
N ILE A 42 -17.01 4.37 -5.80
CA ILE A 42 -16.97 4.56 -4.34
C ILE A 42 -15.81 3.78 -3.71
N ALA A 43 -15.57 2.54 -4.16
CA ALA A 43 -14.45 1.72 -3.67
C ALA A 43 -13.09 2.37 -4.00
N PHE A 44 -12.89 2.83 -5.22
CA PHE A 44 -11.69 3.59 -5.60
C PHE A 44 -11.53 4.87 -4.78
N MET A 45 -12.61 5.65 -4.62
CA MET A 45 -12.59 6.86 -3.80
C MET A 45 -12.19 6.57 -2.36
N HIS A 46 -12.73 5.51 -1.76
CA HIS A 46 -12.39 5.10 -0.40
C HIS A 46 -10.90 4.75 -0.30
N GLN A 47 -10.41 3.91 -1.21
CA GLN A 47 -9.01 3.50 -1.23
C GLN A 47 -8.07 4.70 -1.45
N LEU A 48 -8.30 5.51 -2.46
CA LEU A 48 -7.47 6.68 -2.76
C LEU A 48 -7.46 7.67 -1.58
N ASN A 49 -8.62 7.96 -0.99
CA ASN A 49 -8.69 8.81 0.20
C ASN A 49 -7.85 8.26 1.36
N ASN A 50 -7.91 6.96 1.61
CA ASN A 50 -7.12 6.33 2.67
C ASN A 50 -5.63 6.41 2.36
N ARG A 51 -5.23 6.16 1.11
CA ARG A 51 -3.82 6.25 0.69
C ARG A 51 -3.27 7.67 0.81
N MET A 52 -4.04 8.69 0.41
CA MET A 52 -3.63 10.10 0.58
C MET A 52 -3.45 10.46 2.05
N ASN A 53 -4.33 10.01 2.92
CA ASN A 53 -4.18 10.23 4.36
C ASN A 53 -2.95 9.51 4.94
N VAL A 54 -2.61 8.31 4.45
CA VAL A 54 -1.39 7.59 4.86
C VAL A 54 -0.16 8.33 4.35
N ARG A 55 -0.16 8.73 3.07
CA ARG A 55 0.90 9.53 2.46
C ARG A 55 1.22 10.78 3.27
N GLU A 56 0.20 11.56 3.60
CA GLU A 56 0.34 12.79 4.38
C GLU A 56 0.96 12.54 5.77
N LYS A 57 0.52 11.49 6.45
CA LYS A 57 1.07 11.12 7.75
C LYS A 57 2.53 10.73 7.67
N ILE A 58 2.91 9.94 6.66
CA ILE A 58 4.31 9.53 6.44
C ILE A 58 5.16 10.74 6.11
N TYR A 59 4.69 11.60 5.20
CA TYR A 59 5.40 12.81 4.80
C TYR A 59 5.69 13.70 6.00
N LYS A 60 4.66 14.11 6.75
CA LYS A 60 4.81 14.95 7.96
C LYS A 60 5.68 14.34 9.04
N PHE A 61 5.63 13.01 9.16
CA PHE A 61 6.45 12.33 10.13
C PHE A 61 7.92 12.33 9.73
N ALA A 62 8.21 12.10 8.45
CA ALA A 62 9.57 12.05 7.91
C ALA A 62 10.24 13.43 7.87
N GLU A 63 9.48 14.52 7.58
CA GLU A 63 10.02 15.89 7.56
C GLU A 63 10.63 16.32 8.91
N ASN A 64 10.07 15.84 10.01
CA ASN A 64 10.39 16.29 11.35
C ASN A 64 11.35 15.37 12.11
N LYS A 65 11.89 14.34 11.47
CA LYS A 65 12.75 13.35 12.13
C LYS A 65 13.90 12.92 11.25
N ASN A 66 15.10 13.01 11.83
CA ASN A 66 16.25 12.32 11.27
C ASN A 66 16.13 10.83 11.64
N MET A 67 15.65 10.03 10.70
CA MET A 67 15.47 8.59 10.87
C MET A 67 16.75 7.87 10.41
N PRO A 68 17.24 6.87 11.18
CA PRO A 68 18.38 6.07 10.74
C PRO A 68 18.04 5.32 9.46
N ASP A 69 19.07 4.93 8.72
CA ASP A 69 18.85 4.02 7.57
C ASP A 69 18.28 2.70 8.06
N PRO A 70 17.29 2.13 7.35
CA PRO A 70 16.71 0.86 7.73
C PRO A 70 17.72 -0.29 7.55
N ALA A 71 17.53 -1.37 8.29
CA ALA A 71 18.29 -2.58 8.07
C ALA A 71 18.11 -3.06 6.61
N ALA A 72 19.15 -3.69 6.06
CA ALA A 72 19.06 -4.27 4.71
C ALA A 72 18.24 -5.57 4.76
N PRO A 73 17.03 -5.63 4.21
CA PRO A 73 16.21 -6.84 4.22
C PRO A 73 16.63 -7.80 3.10
N ILE A 74 16.27 -9.07 3.28
CA ILE A 74 16.23 -10.03 2.15
C ILE A 74 15.06 -9.65 1.26
N ILE A 75 15.31 -9.48 -0.03
CA ILE A 75 14.28 -9.10 -1.00
C ILE A 75 13.89 -10.34 -1.81
N VAL A 76 12.62 -10.77 -1.66
CA VAL A 76 12.03 -11.79 -2.53
C VAL A 76 11.35 -11.08 -3.70
N THR A 77 11.80 -11.36 -4.90
CA THR A 77 11.23 -10.78 -6.13
C THR A 77 11.27 -11.79 -7.27
N GLY A 78 10.46 -11.59 -8.29
CA GLY A 78 10.44 -12.45 -9.48
C GLY A 78 9.23 -12.19 -10.37
N LEU A 79 9.18 -12.90 -11.49
CA LEU A 79 8.06 -12.80 -12.40
C LEU A 79 6.75 -13.30 -11.73
N PRO A 80 5.60 -12.71 -12.08
CA PRO A 80 4.32 -13.22 -11.63
C PRO A 80 4.17 -14.74 -11.89
N ARG A 81 3.62 -15.47 -10.92
CA ARG A 81 3.42 -16.93 -10.98
C ARG A 81 4.69 -17.78 -10.94
N SER A 82 5.83 -17.23 -10.54
CA SER A 82 7.10 -17.95 -10.37
C SER A 82 7.28 -18.61 -8.99
N GLY A 83 6.30 -18.47 -8.08
CA GLY A 83 6.36 -19.06 -6.74
C GLY A 83 6.97 -18.16 -5.67
N THR A 84 7.18 -16.88 -5.94
CA THR A 84 7.74 -15.91 -4.98
C THR A 84 6.90 -15.78 -3.72
N THR A 85 5.57 -15.75 -3.82
CA THR A 85 4.67 -15.71 -2.66
C THR A 85 4.86 -16.95 -1.78
N PHE A 86 5.00 -18.14 -2.37
CA PHE A 86 5.23 -19.39 -1.61
C PHE A 86 6.58 -19.36 -0.89
N LEU A 87 7.64 -18.91 -1.56
CA LEU A 87 8.96 -18.74 -0.94
C LEU A 87 8.90 -17.71 0.20
N PHE A 88 8.24 -16.60 -0.03
CA PHE A 88 8.06 -15.55 0.98
C PHE A 88 7.31 -16.09 2.22
N ASP A 89 6.22 -16.83 2.02
CA ASP A 89 5.47 -17.46 3.10
C ASP A 89 6.31 -18.44 3.91
N ILE A 90 7.17 -19.24 3.26
CA ILE A 90 8.09 -20.14 3.95
C ILE A 90 9.06 -19.35 4.82
N LEU A 91 9.70 -18.31 4.27
CA LEU A 91 10.65 -17.47 5.00
C LEU A 91 9.98 -16.72 6.16
N CYS A 92 8.74 -16.30 6.01
CA CYS A 92 7.97 -15.65 7.07
C CYS A 92 7.64 -16.57 8.27
N ASN A 93 7.73 -17.89 8.10
CA ASN A 93 7.56 -18.85 9.22
C ASN A 93 8.81 -18.96 10.08
N ASP A 94 9.95 -18.46 9.64
CA ASP A 94 11.15 -18.40 10.46
C ASP A 94 11.03 -17.26 11.48
N ALA A 95 11.27 -17.58 12.76
CA ALA A 95 11.17 -16.62 13.86
C ALA A 95 12.20 -15.48 13.79
N ASP A 96 13.30 -15.71 13.08
CA ASP A 96 14.37 -14.72 12.89
C ASP A 96 14.02 -13.70 11.78
N HIS A 97 12.96 -13.96 11.00
CA HIS A 97 12.50 -13.07 9.95
C HIS A 97 11.26 -12.27 10.35
N ARG A 98 11.27 -11.01 9.99
CA ARG A 98 10.13 -10.10 10.12
C ARG A 98 9.84 -9.42 8.77
N SER A 99 8.61 -9.55 8.31
CA SER A 99 8.06 -8.82 7.17
C SER A 99 6.98 -7.84 7.61
N PRO A 100 6.65 -6.82 6.79
CA PRO A 100 5.51 -5.96 7.06
C PRO A 100 4.21 -6.75 7.13
N LEU A 101 3.37 -6.47 8.10
CA LEU A 101 2.01 -7.02 8.18
C LEU A 101 1.02 -6.10 7.44
N TYR A 102 -0.06 -6.68 6.92
CA TYR A 102 -1.05 -5.92 6.16
C TYR A 102 -1.57 -4.68 6.92
N TRP A 103 -1.86 -4.80 8.22
CA TRP A 103 -2.30 -3.66 9.02
C TRP A 103 -1.22 -2.57 9.17
N GLU A 104 0.06 -2.94 9.22
CA GLU A 104 1.19 -2.01 9.28
C GLU A 104 1.32 -1.22 7.97
N ILE A 105 1.14 -1.90 6.83
CA ILE A 105 1.14 -1.25 5.51
C ILE A 105 -0.03 -0.28 5.36
N THR A 106 -1.20 -0.67 5.83
CA THR A 106 -2.40 0.15 5.64
C THR A 106 -2.51 1.29 6.64
N ARG A 107 -1.89 1.15 7.84
CA ARG A 107 -1.98 2.11 8.95
C ARG A 107 -0.65 2.25 9.71
N PRO A 108 0.46 2.65 9.06
CA PRO A 108 1.78 2.65 9.70
C PRO A 108 1.90 3.67 10.85
N LEU A 109 1.11 4.74 10.83
CA LEU A 109 1.23 5.85 11.78
C LEU A 109 -0.08 6.22 12.47
N PRO A 110 0.02 6.75 13.72
CA PRO A 110 1.22 6.79 14.54
C PRO A 110 1.71 5.38 14.86
N TRP A 111 3.04 5.19 15.01
CA TRP A 111 3.54 3.90 15.47
C TRP A 111 3.01 3.63 16.90
N LEU A 112 2.84 2.36 17.23
CA LEU A 112 2.24 1.94 18.50
C LEU A 112 3.14 0.92 19.18
N GLU A 113 3.16 0.97 20.51
CA GLU A 113 3.81 -0.07 21.29
C GLU A 113 3.13 -1.42 21.05
N LYS A 114 3.94 -2.45 20.84
CA LYS A 114 3.47 -3.81 20.63
C LYS A 114 2.65 -4.30 21.83
N GLY A 115 1.50 -4.89 21.55
CA GLY A 115 0.56 -5.37 22.58
C GLY A 115 -0.29 -4.28 23.23
N SER A 116 -0.19 -3.03 22.79
CA SER A 116 -1.06 -1.95 23.27
C SER A 116 -2.52 -2.15 22.82
N TRP A 117 -3.47 -1.66 23.62
CA TRP A 117 -4.90 -1.71 23.23
C TRP A 117 -5.17 -0.96 21.92
N ARG A 118 -4.39 0.08 21.64
CA ARG A 118 -4.48 0.86 20.38
C ARG A 118 -4.03 0.04 19.17
N GLU A 119 -3.00 -0.77 19.31
CA GLU A 119 -2.57 -1.72 18.29
C GLU A 119 -3.69 -2.74 18.02
N SER A 120 -4.23 -3.36 19.09
CA SER A 120 -5.34 -4.31 18.98
C SER A 120 -6.56 -3.71 18.29
N LEU A 121 -6.91 -2.47 18.62
CA LEU A 121 -8.01 -1.76 17.96
C LEU A 121 -7.74 -1.53 16.47
N ARG A 122 -6.51 -1.21 16.11
CA ARG A 122 -6.11 -0.99 14.71
C ARG A 122 -6.15 -2.28 13.89
N ILE A 123 -5.64 -3.38 14.46
CA ILE A 123 -5.73 -4.72 13.87
C ILE A 123 -7.19 -5.11 13.67
N PHE A 124 -8.03 -4.93 14.70
CA PHE A 124 -9.46 -5.21 14.62
C PHE A 124 -10.16 -4.38 13.52
N ALA A 125 -9.87 -3.08 13.44
CA ALA A 125 -10.45 -2.22 12.40
C ALA A 125 -10.02 -2.65 11.00
N THR A 126 -8.77 -3.09 10.82
CA THR A 126 -8.28 -3.60 9.55
C THR A 126 -8.97 -4.93 9.18
N ASP A 127 -9.14 -5.84 10.13
CA ASP A 127 -9.86 -7.10 9.92
C ASP A 127 -11.33 -6.84 9.57
N ALA A 128 -11.98 -5.88 10.22
CA ALA A 128 -13.37 -5.53 9.92
C ALA A 128 -13.53 -5.00 8.49
N GLU A 129 -12.60 -4.14 8.03
CA GLU A 129 -12.58 -3.67 6.64
C GLU A 129 -12.37 -4.83 5.65
N LEU A 130 -11.45 -5.74 5.94
CA LEU A 130 -11.21 -6.91 5.08
C LEU A 130 -12.41 -7.86 5.04
N ARG A 131 -13.11 -8.06 6.16
CA ARG A 131 -14.36 -8.84 6.19
C ARG A 131 -15.43 -8.19 5.34
N PHE A 132 -15.59 -6.89 5.43
CA PHE A 132 -16.52 -6.16 4.57
C PHE A 132 -16.13 -6.26 3.10
N ALA A 133 -14.85 -6.11 2.77
CA ALA A 133 -14.36 -6.27 1.39
C ALA A 133 -14.68 -7.65 0.81
N ARG A 134 -14.56 -8.74 1.61
CA ARG A 134 -14.93 -10.10 1.18
C ARG A 134 -16.43 -10.28 0.93
N LEU A 135 -17.29 -9.60 1.70
CA LEU A 135 -18.72 -9.63 1.45
C LEU A 135 -19.08 -8.99 0.12
N VAL A 136 -18.33 -7.97 -0.26
CA VAL A 136 -18.55 -7.20 -1.50
C VAL A 136 -17.87 -7.86 -2.70
N VAL A 137 -16.69 -8.45 -2.49
CA VAL A 137 -15.89 -9.14 -3.51
C VAL A 137 -15.62 -10.56 -3.03
N PRO A 138 -16.56 -11.51 -3.21
CA PRO A 138 -16.42 -12.88 -2.70
C PRO A 138 -15.17 -13.62 -3.22
N MET A 139 -14.67 -13.24 -4.41
CA MET A 139 -13.47 -13.83 -5.01
C MET A 139 -12.16 -13.30 -4.42
N LEU A 140 -12.20 -12.32 -3.51
CA LEU A 140 -11.00 -11.68 -2.96
C LEU A 140 -10.02 -12.70 -2.36
N ASP A 141 -10.51 -13.61 -1.53
CA ASP A 141 -9.67 -14.65 -0.90
C ASP A 141 -9.10 -15.68 -1.90
N ALA A 142 -9.73 -15.86 -3.06
CA ALA A 142 -9.21 -16.71 -4.13
C ALA A 142 -8.11 -16.00 -4.95
N MET A 143 -8.19 -14.68 -5.04
CA MET A 143 -7.18 -13.86 -5.73
C MET A 143 -5.96 -13.61 -4.84
N HIS A 144 -6.20 -13.17 -3.61
CA HIS A 144 -5.16 -12.87 -2.63
C HIS A 144 -5.72 -12.98 -1.21
N LYS A 145 -5.11 -13.84 -0.39
CA LYS A 145 -5.59 -14.14 0.96
C LYS A 145 -5.13 -13.07 1.95
N LEU A 146 -5.89 -12.00 2.06
CA LEU A 146 -5.59 -10.88 2.95
C LEU A 146 -6.09 -11.13 4.39
N ARG A 147 -5.23 -10.91 5.36
CA ARG A 147 -5.54 -10.87 6.81
C ARG A 147 -4.77 -9.74 7.45
N ALA A 148 -5.31 -9.11 8.48
CA ALA A 148 -4.62 -8.00 9.15
C ALA A 148 -3.22 -8.36 9.66
N LEU A 149 -3.05 -9.56 10.18
CA LEU A 149 -1.80 -10.07 10.72
C LEU A 149 -0.97 -10.94 9.74
N SER A 150 -1.39 -11.07 8.48
CA SER A 150 -0.58 -11.76 7.50
C SER A 150 0.57 -10.89 7.03
N PRO A 151 1.76 -11.48 6.80
CA PRO A 151 2.79 -10.88 5.98
C PRO A 151 2.21 -10.42 4.65
N GLU A 152 2.67 -9.28 4.15
CA GLU A 152 2.09 -8.70 2.94
C GLU A 152 3.17 -8.13 2.01
N GLU A 153 2.86 -8.11 0.73
CA GLU A 153 3.71 -7.58 -0.32
C GLU A 153 3.83 -6.05 -0.23
N CYS A 154 5.01 -5.54 -0.49
CA CYS A 154 5.26 -4.10 -0.49
C CYS A 154 4.47 -3.35 -1.57
N GLU A 155 3.95 -4.06 -2.58
CA GLU A 155 3.13 -3.49 -3.64
C GLU A 155 1.86 -2.77 -3.10
N GLN A 156 1.28 -3.27 -2.00
CA GLN A 156 0.20 -2.56 -1.31
C GLN A 156 0.65 -1.20 -0.77
N PHE A 157 1.91 -1.07 -0.37
CA PHE A 157 2.45 0.21 0.07
C PHE A 157 2.65 1.17 -1.11
N ASN A 158 3.02 0.69 -2.30
CA ASN A 158 3.21 1.51 -3.49
C ASN A 158 1.97 2.36 -3.82
N THR A 159 0.79 1.94 -3.39
CA THR A 159 -0.44 2.71 -3.59
C THR A 159 -0.39 4.14 -3.02
N VAL A 160 0.49 4.44 -2.04
CA VAL A 160 0.66 5.80 -1.50
C VAL A 160 1.38 6.75 -2.47
N THR A 161 2.10 6.20 -3.44
CA THR A 161 2.79 6.97 -4.49
C THR A 161 1.96 7.14 -5.76
N ALA A 162 0.75 6.59 -5.78
CA ALA A 162 -0.09 6.45 -6.97
C ALA A 162 0.59 5.66 -8.12
N LYS A 163 1.72 4.97 -7.90
CA LYS A 163 2.39 4.08 -8.84
C LYS A 163 2.32 2.64 -8.31
N SER A 164 1.23 1.93 -8.61
CA SER A 164 1.00 0.57 -8.11
C SER A 164 0.17 -0.27 -9.05
N VAL A 165 0.58 -1.51 -9.25
CA VAL A 165 -0.19 -2.49 -10.03
C VAL A 165 -1.49 -2.89 -9.35
N VAL A 166 -1.67 -2.64 -8.06
CA VAL A 166 -2.91 -2.91 -7.32
C VAL A 166 -4.11 -2.27 -8.01
N TYR A 167 -3.95 -1.05 -8.55
CA TYR A 167 -5.04 -0.35 -9.22
C TYR A 167 -5.47 -1.01 -10.54
N ILE A 168 -4.52 -1.59 -11.30
CA ILE A 168 -4.87 -2.33 -12.53
C ILE A 168 -5.47 -3.71 -12.25
N TYR A 169 -5.26 -4.27 -11.06
CA TYR A 169 -5.95 -5.48 -10.62
C TYR A 169 -7.40 -5.21 -10.20
N MET A 170 -7.69 -3.97 -9.77
CA MET A 170 -9.05 -3.56 -9.40
C MET A 170 -9.94 -3.31 -10.61
N SER A 171 -9.38 -2.86 -11.75
CA SER A 171 -10.13 -2.59 -12.97
C SER A 171 -9.21 -2.49 -14.19
N HIS A 172 -9.80 -2.58 -15.39
CA HIS A 172 -9.08 -2.36 -16.63
C HIS A 172 -8.77 -0.87 -16.82
N LEU A 173 -7.50 -0.50 -16.64
CA LEU A 173 -6.96 0.86 -16.73
C LEU A 173 -5.81 0.92 -17.74
N PRO A 174 -6.10 0.97 -19.06
CA PRO A 174 -5.09 0.75 -20.10
C PRO A 174 -4.04 1.87 -20.19
N ASN A 175 -4.43 3.14 -20.03
CA ASN A 175 -3.49 4.26 -20.11
C ASN A 175 -2.60 4.30 -18.87
N TYR A 176 -3.18 4.07 -17.70
CA TYR A 176 -2.43 3.97 -16.44
C TYR A 176 -1.49 2.74 -16.44
N LYS A 177 -1.92 1.60 -16.98
CA LYS A 177 -1.05 0.43 -17.16
C LYS A 177 0.15 0.75 -18.06
N LYS A 178 -0.08 1.42 -19.19
CA LYS A 178 1.01 1.84 -20.08
C LYS A 178 2.00 2.76 -19.35
N PHE A 179 1.49 3.75 -18.62
CA PHE A 179 2.30 4.64 -17.80
C PHE A 179 3.17 3.87 -16.81
N LEU A 180 2.62 2.88 -16.09
CA LEU A 180 3.38 2.07 -15.13
C LEU A 180 4.52 1.28 -15.79
N MET A 181 4.37 0.87 -17.05
CA MET A 181 5.42 0.14 -17.78
C MET A 181 6.56 1.03 -18.27
N GLU A 182 6.36 2.32 -18.35
CA GLU A 182 7.31 3.30 -18.92
C GLU A 182 7.91 4.25 -17.87
N THR A 183 7.26 4.35 -16.68
CA THR A 183 7.66 5.31 -15.63
C THR A 183 8.86 4.82 -14.82
N ASP A 184 9.62 5.77 -14.26
CA ASP A 184 10.65 5.49 -13.26
C ASP A 184 10.02 5.23 -11.88
N PHE A 185 10.54 4.21 -11.18
CA PHE A 185 10.11 3.81 -9.83
C PHE A 185 11.05 4.29 -8.72
N THR A 186 12.07 5.08 -9.02
CA THR A 186 13.04 5.54 -8.00
C THR A 186 12.36 6.19 -6.81
N ASN A 187 11.39 7.07 -7.05
CA ASN A 187 10.65 7.73 -5.96
C ASN A 187 9.78 6.76 -5.15
N VAL A 188 9.32 5.66 -5.74
CA VAL A 188 8.58 4.62 -5.01
C VAL A 188 9.48 3.96 -3.97
N PHE A 189 10.73 3.64 -4.34
CA PHE A 189 11.70 3.05 -3.42
C PHE A 189 12.16 4.04 -2.33
N GLU A 190 12.22 5.33 -2.61
CA GLU A 190 12.44 6.36 -1.59
C GLU A 190 11.30 6.38 -0.55
N TRP A 191 10.06 6.21 -0.99
CA TRP A 191 8.92 6.07 -0.08
C TRP A 191 8.95 4.74 0.69
N HIS A 192 9.41 3.65 0.08
CA HIS A 192 9.67 2.39 0.79
C HIS A 192 10.69 2.57 1.91
N LYS A 193 11.80 3.26 1.64
CA LYS A 193 12.81 3.56 2.66
C LYS A 193 12.18 4.28 3.86
N LYS A 194 11.41 5.34 3.63
CA LYS A 194 10.69 6.06 4.70
C LYS A 194 9.74 5.14 5.47
N PHE A 195 9.03 4.27 4.78
CA PHE A 195 8.11 3.34 5.39
C PHE A 195 8.83 2.31 6.28
N PHE A 196 9.94 1.73 5.81
CA PHE A 196 10.73 0.79 6.60
C PHE A 196 11.34 1.48 7.83
N GLN A 197 11.88 2.66 7.68
CA GLN A 197 12.35 3.47 8.81
C GLN A 197 11.27 3.65 9.89
N ILE A 198 10.03 3.94 9.48
CA ILE A 198 8.89 4.07 10.40
C ILE A 198 8.58 2.75 11.11
N LEU A 199 8.54 1.63 10.37
CA LEU A 199 8.24 0.33 10.97
C LEU A 199 9.31 -0.13 11.95
N GLU A 200 10.58 0.20 11.69
CA GLU A 200 11.71 -0.17 12.57
C GLU A 200 11.76 0.65 13.87
N LEU A 201 11.09 1.79 13.94
CA LEU A 201 10.93 2.54 15.19
C LEU A 201 10.21 1.73 16.29
N SER A 202 9.51 0.65 15.93
CA SER A 202 8.96 -0.30 16.89
C SER A 202 10.00 -1.17 17.59
N GLY A 203 11.30 -0.98 17.30
CA GLY A 203 12.42 -1.71 17.89
C GLY A 203 12.69 -3.09 17.26
N ARG A 204 12.07 -3.39 16.11
CA ARG A 204 12.29 -4.63 15.37
C ARG A 204 12.66 -4.33 13.93
N PRO A 205 13.91 -4.57 13.52
CA PRO A 205 14.30 -4.38 12.14
C PRO A 205 13.51 -5.31 11.21
N LEU A 206 13.19 -4.81 10.02
CA LEU A 206 12.66 -5.62 8.95
C LEU A 206 13.78 -6.44 8.35
N SER A 207 13.55 -7.75 8.17
CA SER A 207 14.55 -8.64 7.61
C SER A 207 14.12 -9.31 6.30
N LEU A 208 12.85 -9.18 5.92
CA LEU A 208 12.28 -9.81 4.75
C LEU A 208 11.22 -8.93 4.11
N ILE A 209 11.30 -8.76 2.80
CA ILE A 209 10.27 -8.07 2.01
C ILE A 209 9.97 -8.84 0.72
N HIS A 210 8.76 -8.70 0.21
CA HIS A 210 8.31 -9.22 -1.08
C HIS A 210 7.88 -8.07 -1.98
N ILE A 211 8.43 -8.01 -3.19
CA ILE A 211 8.17 -6.98 -4.21
C ILE A 211 7.70 -7.64 -5.50
#